data_d47fcdf4cebdbaf522880742b4b6680d
#
_entry.id   d47fcdf4cebdbaf522880742b4b6680d
#
_cell.length_a   1.000
_cell.length_b   1.000
_cell.length_c   1.000
_cell.angle_alpha   90.00
_cell.angle_beta   90.00
_cell.angle_gamma   90.00
#
_symmetry.space_group_name_H-M   'P 1'
#
loop_
_entity.id
_entity.type
_entity.pdbx_description
1 polymer ?
#
loop_
_entity_poly.entity_id
_entity_poly.type
_entity_poly.pdbx_seq_one_letter_code
_entity_poly.pdbx_strand_id
1 'polypeptide(L)'
;MSKSLKIAMIASECVPFAKSGGLADVVGALPDALHELGHEVIVIMPRYGSIDGTKFEVEQFLQRLGVWMGNALEWCRVDRTSTPDGVPVYMIAFDRYFDRPNLYFDAERKDYRS
;
A
#
# COMPACT_ATOMS: atom_id res chain seq x y z
N MET A 1 -19.98 -14.33 21.58
CA MET A 1 -19.53 -14.44 20.19
C MET A 1 -19.05 -13.11 19.68
N SER A 2 -17.84 -13.05 19.22
CA SER A 2 -17.29 -11.79 18.74
C SER A 2 -17.79 -11.48 17.32
N LYS A 3 -18.04 -10.21 17.07
CA LYS A 3 -18.37 -9.73 15.73
C LYS A 3 -17.12 -9.69 14.86
N SER A 4 -17.27 -10.08 13.59
CA SER A 4 -16.27 -9.84 12.60
C SER A 4 -16.28 -8.36 12.20
N LEU A 5 -15.11 -7.75 12.15
CA LEU A 5 -14.95 -6.37 11.72
C LEU A 5 -14.34 -6.32 10.32
N LYS A 6 -14.59 -5.23 9.63
CA LYS A 6 -13.91 -4.89 8.38
C LYS A 6 -12.91 -3.80 8.68
N ILE A 7 -11.63 -4.11 8.51
CA ILE A 7 -10.53 -3.23 8.92
C ILE A 7 -9.67 -2.89 7.71
N ALA A 8 -9.44 -1.60 7.50
CA ALA A 8 -8.49 -1.14 6.49
C ALA A 8 -7.29 -0.52 7.22
N MET A 9 -6.11 -1.04 6.98
CA MET A 9 -4.88 -0.48 7.52
C MET A 9 -4.18 0.32 6.42
N ILE A 10 -4.11 1.62 6.62
CA ILE A 10 -3.53 2.54 5.65
C ILE A 10 -2.16 2.96 6.19
N ALA A 11 -1.10 2.62 5.46
CA ALA A 11 0.25 2.87 5.92
C ALA A 11 1.18 3.17 4.74
N SER A 12 2.27 3.87 5.03
CA SER A 12 3.27 4.19 4.01
C SER A 12 4.19 3.03 3.69
N GLU A 13 4.26 2.02 4.55
CA GLU A 13 5.11 0.86 4.32
C GLU A 13 4.53 -0.39 4.97
N CYS A 14 4.95 -1.55 4.47
CA CYS A 14 4.50 -2.85 4.93
C CYS A 14 5.48 -3.92 4.46
N VAL A 15 6.00 -4.76 5.36
CA VAL A 15 6.81 -5.92 4.96
C VAL A 15 5.91 -6.96 4.27
N PRO A 16 6.36 -7.65 3.25
CA PRO A 16 7.71 -7.64 2.67
C PRO A 16 7.91 -6.62 1.55
N PHE A 17 6.93 -5.77 1.28
CA PHE A 17 6.92 -4.93 0.07
C PHE A 17 7.83 -3.71 0.19
N ALA A 18 7.73 -2.99 1.29
CA ALA A 18 8.52 -1.78 1.51
C ALA A 18 8.81 -1.62 2.99
N LYS A 19 10.06 -1.33 3.31
CA LYS A 19 10.47 -1.17 4.71
C LYS A 19 11.56 -0.11 4.82
N SER A 20 11.33 0.88 5.69
CA SER A 20 12.35 1.83 6.08
C SER A 20 12.54 1.85 7.60
N GLY A 21 11.63 1.29 8.37
CA GLY A 21 11.69 1.27 9.83
C GLY A 21 10.69 0.31 10.44
N GLY A 22 10.40 0.49 11.72
CA GLY A 22 9.57 -0.43 12.50
C GLY A 22 8.11 -0.46 12.12
N LEU A 23 7.58 0.61 11.49
CA LEU A 23 6.19 0.64 11.05
C LEU A 23 5.90 -0.49 10.06
N ALA A 24 6.81 -0.77 9.15
CA ALA A 24 6.63 -1.83 8.16
C ALA A 24 6.45 -3.21 8.82
N ASP A 25 7.13 -3.46 9.92
CA ASP A 25 7.02 -4.72 10.65
C ASP A 25 5.65 -4.87 11.29
N VAL A 26 5.12 -3.80 11.88
CA VAL A 26 3.80 -3.80 12.49
C VAL A 26 2.71 -4.02 11.42
N VAL A 27 2.80 -3.28 10.31
CA VAL A 27 1.81 -3.39 9.23
C VAL A 27 1.92 -4.74 8.53
N GLY A 28 3.07 -5.39 8.56
CA GLY A 28 3.24 -6.72 8.01
C GLY A 28 2.73 -7.83 8.92
N ALA A 29 2.68 -7.61 10.23
CA ALA A 29 2.30 -8.62 11.20
C ALA A 29 0.86 -8.49 11.72
N LEU A 30 0.43 -7.28 12.03
CA LEU A 30 -0.88 -7.06 12.65
C LEU A 30 -2.06 -7.45 11.76
N PRO A 31 -2.08 -7.13 10.44
CA PRO A 31 -3.19 -7.55 9.59
C PRO A 31 -3.37 -9.07 9.55
N ASP A 32 -2.27 -9.83 9.50
CA ASP A 32 -2.34 -11.28 9.48
C ASP A 32 -2.92 -11.82 10.79
N ALA A 33 -2.51 -11.24 11.93
CA ALA A 33 -3.04 -11.62 13.23
C ALA A 33 -4.54 -11.32 13.34
N LEU A 34 -4.97 -10.16 12.86
CA LEU A 34 -6.39 -9.80 12.87
C LEU A 34 -7.21 -10.70 11.94
N HIS A 35 -6.64 -11.07 10.81
CA HIS A 35 -7.28 -11.99 9.88
C HIS A 35 -7.48 -13.37 10.52
N GLU A 36 -6.50 -13.85 11.25
CA GLU A 36 -6.61 -15.14 11.96
C GLU A 36 -7.69 -15.09 13.05
N LEU A 37 -7.98 -13.92 13.59
CA LEU A 37 -9.05 -13.75 14.58
C LEU A 37 -10.44 -13.68 13.94
N GLY A 38 -10.52 -13.79 12.61
CA GLY A 38 -11.80 -13.81 11.90
C GLY A 38 -12.27 -12.47 11.37
N HIS A 39 -11.42 -11.44 11.40
CA HIS A 39 -11.76 -10.15 10.83
C HIS A 39 -11.41 -10.07 9.34
N GLU A 40 -12.16 -9.26 8.60
CA GLU A 40 -11.80 -8.93 7.23
C GLU A 40 -10.83 -7.76 7.25
N VAL A 41 -9.61 -7.99 6.80
CA VAL A 41 -8.55 -6.98 6.86
C VAL A 41 -7.98 -6.75 5.47
N ILE A 42 -7.77 -5.48 5.12
CA ILE A 42 -7.02 -5.11 3.92
C ILE A 42 -5.94 -4.11 4.32
N VAL A 43 -4.90 -4.04 3.51
CA VAL A 43 -3.83 -3.03 3.66
C VAL A 43 -3.87 -2.13 2.44
N ILE A 44 -3.71 -0.83 2.67
CA ILE A 44 -3.63 0.17 1.60
C ILE A 44 -2.30 0.91 1.78
N MET A 45 -1.49 0.92 0.74
CA MET A 45 -0.17 1.55 0.77
C MET A 45 0.18 2.16 -0.58
N PRO A 46 1.17 3.06 -0.65
CA PRO A 46 1.64 3.58 -1.93
C PRO A 46 2.33 2.49 -2.76
N ARG A 47 2.18 2.58 -4.08
CA ARG A 47 2.89 1.73 -5.02
C ARG A 47 4.22 2.40 -5.37
N TYR A 48 5.27 2.00 -4.69
CA TYR A 48 6.61 2.52 -4.98
C TYR A 48 7.23 1.80 -6.18
N GLY A 49 8.01 2.53 -6.96
CA GLY A 49 8.70 1.94 -8.11
C GLY A 49 9.74 0.89 -7.72
N SER A 50 10.22 0.94 -6.47
CA SER A 50 11.18 -0.03 -5.96
C SER A 50 10.56 -1.40 -5.64
N ILE A 51 9.24 -1.51 -5.59
CA ILE A 51 8.57 -2.78 -5.30
C ILE A 51 8.58 -3.65 -6.56
N ASP A 52 9.19 -4.83 -6.46
CA ASP A 52 9.26 -5.78 -7.57
C ASP A 52 7.89 -6.45 -7.77
N GLY A 53 7.16 -6.00 -8.78
CA GLY A 53 5.82 -6.51 -9.06
C GLY A 53 5.79 -7.97 -9.47
N THR A 54 6.85 -8.45 -10.11
CA THR A 54 6.94 -9.85 -10.51
C THR A 54 7.20 -10.75 -9.31
N LYS A 55 8.14 -10.35 -8.45
CA LYS A 55 8.47 -11.11 -7.25
C LYS A 55 7.27 -11.27 -6.30
N PHE A 56 6.49 -10.21 -6.15
CA PHE A 56 5.36 -10.19 -5.22
C PHE A 56 4.01 -10.45 -5.90
N GLU A 57 4.03 -10.80 -7.17
CA GLU A 57 2.82 -11.11 -7.94
C GLU A 57 1.80 -9.98 -7.88
N VAL A 58 2.29 -8.75 -8.02
CA VAL A 58 1.43 -7.56 -8.03
C VAL A 58 0.71 -7.48 -9.36
N GLU A 59 -0.61 -7.40 -9.31
CA GLU A 59 -1.44 -7.28 -10.51
C GLU A 59 -2.20 -5.96 -10.51
N GLN A 60 -2.54 -5.49 -11.71
CA GLN A 60 -3.34 -4.28 -11.85
C GLN A 60 -4.78 -4.58 -11.49
N PHE A 61 -5.32 -3.84 -10.53
CA PHE A 61 -6.70 -4.00 -10.07
C PHE A 61 -7.62 -2.96 -10.68
N LEU A 62 -7.25 -1.68 -10.60
CA LEU A 62 -7.95 -0.58 -11.27
C LEU A 62 -6.95 0.20 -12.11
N GLN A 63 -7.25 0.32 -13.39
CA GLN A 63 -6.35 1.00 -14.31
C GLN A 63 -6.33 2.50 -14.08
N ARG A 64 -7.46 3.05 -13.72
CA ARG A 64 -7.58 4.49 -13.62
C ARG A 64 -8.68 4.86 -12.62
N LEU A 65 -8.28 5.64 -11.62
CA LEU A 65 -9.18 6.14 -10.58
C LEU A 65 -8.91 7.62 -10.40
N GLY A 66 -9.96 8.43 -10.48
CA GLY A 66 -9.85 9.86 -10.24
C GLY A 66 -10.07 10.18 -8.78
N VAL A 67 -9.16 10.95 -8.20
CA VAL A 67 -9.25 11.36 -6.80
C VAL A 67 -9.13 12.88 -6.72
N TRP A 68 -10.10 13.51 -6.08
CA TRP A 68 -10.04 14.95 -5.86
C TRP A 68 -9.05 15.24 -4.74
N MET A 69 -8.05 16.06 -5.07
CA MET A 69 -7.04 16.50 -4.12
C MET A 69 -7.04 18.03 -4.09
N GLY A 70 -7.85 18.59 -3.19
CA GLY A 70 -8.10 20.03 -3.19
C GLY A 70 -8.93 20.42 -4.40
N ASN A 71 -8.39 21.31 -5.25
CA ASN A 71 -9.07 21.78 -6.45
C ASN A 71 -8.70 21.01 -7.72
N ALA A 72 -7.85 20.00 -7.61
CA ALA A 72 -7.36 19.27 -8.76
C ALA A 72 -7.82 17.81 -8.70
N LEU A 73 -8.15 17.26 -9.88
CA LEU A 73 -8.44 15.84 -10.03
C LEU A 73 -7.14 15.13 -10.39
N GLU A 74 -6.69 14.26 -9.51
CA GLU A 74 -5.50 13.47 -9.74
C GLU A 74 -5.87 12.05 -10.12
N TRP A 75 -5.18 11.49 -11.10
CA TRP A 75 -5.42 10.14 -11.56
C TRP A 75 -4.42 9.18 -10.95
N CYS A 76 -4.92 8.03 -10.56
CA CYS A 76 -4.07 6.99 -10.01
C CYS A 76 -4.46 5.62 -10.55
N ARG A 77 -3.56 4.68 -10.38
CA ARG A 77 -3.78 3.27 -10.63
C ARG A 77 -3.81 2.56 -9.29
N VAL A 78 -4.58 1.51 -9.17
CA VAL A 78 -4.55 0.65 -7.99
C VAL A 78 -4.07 -0.73 -8.41
N ASP A 79 -2.97 -1.15 -7.83
CA ASP A 79 -2.45 -2.50 -7.99
C ASP A 79 -2.81 -3.32 -6.75
N ARG A 80 -2.86 -4.62 -6.89
CA ARG A 80 -3.24 -5.51 -5.79
C ARG A 80 -2.28 -6.70 -5.70
N THR A 81 -1.99 -7.06 -4.46
CA THR A 81 -1.29 -8.30 -4.13
C THR A 81 -1.85 -8.81 -2.81
N SER A 82 -1.19 -9.74 -2.18
CA SER A 82 -1.55 -10.21 -0.85
C SER A 82 -0.29 -10.46 -0.02
N THR A 83 -0.47 -10.45 1.30
CA THR A 83 0.60 -10.86 2.20
C THR A 83 0.80 -12.37 2.09
N PRO A 84 1.92 -12.91 2.60
CA PRO A 84 2.12 -14.37 2.62
C PRO A 84 0.98 -15.14 3.27
N ASP A 85 0.28 -14.54 4.23
CA ASP A 85 -0.85 -15.17 4.91
C ASP A 85 -2.19 -14.88 4.25
N GLY A 86 -2.22 -14.19 3.12
CA GLY A 86 -3.42 -14.02 2.32
C GLY A 86 -4.22 -12.74 2.54
N VAL A 87 -3.70 -11.79 3.30
CA VAL A 87 -4.37 -10.49 3.48
C VAL A 87 -4.22 -9.65 2.20
N PRO A 88 -5.32 -9.15 1.62
CA PRO A 88 -5.22 -8.32 0.41
C PRO A 88 -4.48 -7.01 0.68
N VAL A 89 -3.61 -6.62 -0.24
CA VAL A 89 -2.85 -5.38 -0.19
C VAL A 89 -3.14 -4.59 -1.46
N TYR A 90 -3.67 -3.40 -1.30
CA TYR A 90 -3.95 -2.49 -2.41
C TYR A 90 -2.90 -1.40 -2.42
N MET A 91 -2.24 -1.24 -3.57
CA MET A 91 -1.15 -0.28 -3.75
C MET A 91 -1.60 0.82 -4.70
N ILE A 92 -1.55 2.06 -4.23
CA ILE A 92 -2.01 3.21 -4.99
C ILE A 92 -0.83 3.87 -5.67
N ALA A 93 -0.90 3.98 -6.99
CA ALA A 93 0.15 4.59 -7.80
C ALA A 93 -0.35 5.89 -8.42
N PHE A 94 0.10 7.00 -7.87
CA PHE A 94 0.04 8.29 -8.55
C PHE A 94 1.33 8.41 -9.35
N ASP A 95 1.24 8.42 -10.66
CA ASP A 95 2.43 8.50 -11.53
C ASP A 95 3.35 9.64 -11.14
N ARG A 96 2.75 10.69 -10.61
CA ARG A 96 3.44 11.90 -10.23
C ARG A 96 4.27 11.77 -8.96
N TYR A 97 3.85 10.92 -8.00
CA TYR A 97 4.44 10.89 -6.66
C TYR A 97 5.11 9.59 -6.27
N PHE A 98 4.55 8.44 -6.71
CA PHE A 98 4.94 7.16 -6.15
C PHE A 98 5.72 6.26 -7.09
N ASP A 99 5.89 6.67 -8.34
CA ASP A 99 6.68 5.90 -9.30
C ASP A 99 8.15 6.30 -9.19
N ARG A 100 8.71 6.12 -8.01
CA ARG A 100 10.10 6.48 -7.71
C ARG A 100 10.70 5.45 -6.75
N PRO A 101 12.04 5.23 -6.81
CA PRO A 101 12.67 4.21 -5.98
C PRO A 101 12.74 4.55 -4.49
N ASN A 102 12.76 5.83 -4.13
CA ASN A 102 12.84 6.26 -2.72
C ASN A 102 11.46 6.33 -2.10
N LEU A 103 11.35 5.90 -0.83
CA LEU A 103 10.05 5.83 -0.16
C LEU A 103 9.44 7.20 0.13
N TYR A 104 10.23 8.15 0.61
CA TYR A 104 9.71 9.44 1.08
C TYR A 104 10.28 10.64 0.35
N PHE A 105 11.25 10.42 -0.53
CA PHE A 105 11.97 11.49 -1.20
C PHE A 105 12.10 11.17 -2.69
N ASP A 106 12.21 12.21 -3.52
CA ASP A 106 12.52 12.03 -4.93
C ASP A 106 14.01 11.72 -5.10
N ALA A 107 14.45 11.53 -6.35
CA ALA A 107 15.83 11.20 -6.65
C ALA A 107 16.82 12.30 -6.21
N GLU A 108 16.33 13.51 -6.00
CA GLU A 108 17.14 14.65 -5.53
C GLU A 108 16.99 14.87 -4.03
N ARG A 109 16.34 13.95 -3.35
CA ARG A 109 16.07 13.99 -1.92
C ARG A 109 15.13 15.11 -1.50
N LYS A 110 14.25 15.49 -2.37
CA LYS A 110 13.18 16.43 -2.03
C LYS A 110 12.00 15.67 -1.45
N ASP A 111 11.37 16.31 -0.48
CA ASP A 111 10.21 15.74 0.16
C ASP A 111 9.01 15.74 -0.79
N TYR A 112 8.26 14.67 -0.84
CA TYR A 112 7.07 14.56 -1.68
C TYR A 112 5.87 15.39 -1.20
N ARG A 113 5.98 16.03 -0.05
CA ARG A 113 4.89 16.82 0.49
C ARG A 113 4.67 18.16 -0.21
N SER A 114 5.63 18.61 -0.96
CA SER A 114 5.52 19.92 -1.62
C SER A 114 4.49 19.95 -2.72
#